data_d42ac729ee569a1e1cef73a9a9507a98
#
_entry.id   d42ac729ee569a1e1cef73a9a9507a98
#
_cell.length_a   1.000
_cell.length_b   1.000
_cell.length_c   1.000
_cell.angle_alpha   90.00
_cell.angle_beta   90.00
_cell.angle_gamma   90.00
#
_symmetry.space_group_name_H-M   'P 1'
#
loop_
_entity.id
_entity.type
_entity.pdbx_description
1 polymer ?
#
loop_
_entity_poly.entity_id
_entity_poly.type
_entity_poly.pdbx_seq_one_letter_code
_entity_poly.pdbx_strand_id
1 'polypeptide(L)'
;MPTPRPLTLLIALAAAALACAAPSRPNVVMILADDLGYSDLGCYGGEIATPNLDGLAQNGLRFTQFYNTARCWPSRSALLSGYYAQQIHRDALPGLGGGGQGVRQEWARLLPEFLKPAGYRSYHSGKWHVDGPVLAGGFDRSLDMKNQGNFFTSKGNSIDDVPVKVPADEKGYYATVATADHAIDCLKDHASNHADKPFFHYVAFIAPHFPLHALPEDIAKYRDKYLSGWDRMRAERHARMKEAGITSTTLSAVEREVGPPYPFPAAIERLGAGEVNRPLPWDSLNDEQRRFQATKMAITPPWSTAWTVRSDASSPS
;
A
#
# COMPACT_ATOMS: atom_id res chain seq x y z
N MET A 1 17.79 33.68 58.40
CA MET A 1 17.60 33.03 57.11
C MET A 1 16.21 33.34 56.60
N PRO A 2 16.03 33.95 55.43
CA PRO A 2 14.67 34.24 54.91
C PRO A 2 13.99 32.96 54.43
N THR A 3 12.81 32.69 54.98
CA THR A 3 11.94 31.60 54.54
C THR A 3 11.46 31.87 53.12
N PRO A 4 11.48 30.88 52.22
CA PRO A 4 11.00 31.08 50.84
C PRO A 4 9.50 31.39 50.86
N ARG A 5 9.11 32.45 50.14
CA ARG A 5 7.72 32.88 49.99
C ARG A 5 6.88 31.80 49.31
N PRO A 6 5.63 31.56 49.73
CA PRO A 6 4.77 30.46 49.15
C PRO A 6 4.57 30.58 47.64
N LEU A 7 4.69 31.78 47.09
CA LEU A 7 4.58 32.02 45.64
C LEU A 7 5.75 31.40 44.83
N THR A 8 6.96 31.41 45.41
CA THR A 8 8.16 30.81 44.77
C THR A 8 8.07 29.29 44.74
N LEU A 9 7.48 28.69 45.78
CA LEU A 9 7.27 27.23 45.81
C LEU A 9 6.19 26.77 44.81
N LEU A 10 5.11 27.56 44.62
CA LEU A 10 4.08 27.28 43.63
C LEU A 10 4.59 27.37 42.17
N ILE A 11 5.43 28.35 41.88
CA ILE A 11 6.06 28.50 40.55
C ILE A 11 7.05 27.35 40.28
N ALA A 12 7.80 26.91 41.28
CA ALA A 12 8.71 25.77 41.15
C ALA A 12 7.97 24.45 40.96
N LEU A 13 6.83 24.24 41.63
CA LEU A 13 5.98 23.04 41.39
C LEU A 13 5.30 23.10 40.03
N ALA A 14 4.84 24.24 39.53
CA ALA A 14 4.25 24.39 38.22
C ALA A 14 5.31 24.18 37.11
N ALA A 15 6.53 24.67 37.28
CA ALA A 15 7.65 24.46 36.37
C ALA A 15 8.12 22.97 36.35
N ALA A 16 8.10 22.30 37.50
CA ALA A 16 8.39 20.87 37.59
C ALA A 16 7.32 20.00 36.93
N ALA A 17 6.03 20.38 37.00
CA ALA A 17 4.94 19.71 36.32
C ALA A 17 5.02 19.88 34.79
N LEU A 18 5.46 21.03 34.30
CA LEU A 18 5.70 21.24 32.86
C LEU A 18 6.95 20.51 32.32
N ALA A 19 7.94 20.26 33.16
CA ALA A 19 9.17 19.56 32.78
C ALA A 19 9.03 18.03 32.73
N CYS A 20 7.92 17.47 33.26
CA CYS A 20 7.67 16.02 33.31
C CYS A 20 6.62 15.54 32.30
N ALA A 21 6.18 16.34 31.34
CA ALA A 21 5.42 15.81 30.22
C ALA A 21 6.33 14.94 29.36
N ALA A 22 6.29 13.61 29.57
CA ALA A 22 6.96 12.68 28.67
C ALA A 22 6.55 13.03 27.23
N PRO A 23 7.49 13.05 26.27
CA PRO A 23 7.17 13.37 24.89
C PRO A 23 6.00 12.49 24.45
N SER A 24 4.96 13.11 23.89
CA SER A 24 3.79 12.36 23.39
C SER A 24 4.27 11.38 22.34
N ARG A 25 3.97 10.09 22.54
CA ARG A 25 4.32 9.05 21.57
C ARG A 25 3.45 9.26 20.33
N PRO A 26 4.04 9.39 19.14
CA PRO A 26 3.28 9.64 17.92
C PRO A 26 2.43 8.44 17.54
N ASN A 27 1.27 8.69 16.96
CA ASN A 27 0.54 7.69 16.20
C ASN A 27 1.31 7.39 14.91
N VAL A 28 1.33 6.12 14.50
CA VAL A 28 2.04 5.67 13.31
C VAL A 28 1.07 4.96 12.37
N VAL A 29 0.93 5.48 11.15
CA VAL A 29 0.20 4.80 10.06
C VAL A 29 1.22 4.40 9.01
N MET A 30 1.31 3.11 8.73
CA MET A 30 2.15 2.54 7.69
C MET A 30 1.26 2.04 6.55
N ILE A 31 1.34 2.69 5.40
CA ILE A 31 0.54 2.34 4.24
C ILE A 31 1.43 1.66 3.20
N LEU A 32 1.03 0.46 2.77
CA LEU A 32 1.73 -0.33 1.77
C LEU A 32 0.80 -0.66 0.61
N ALA A 33 1.23 -0.34 -0.62
CA ALA A 33 0.62 -0.81 -1.86
C ALA A 33 1.41 -2.01 -2.41
N ASP A 34 0.72 -2.98 -3.01
CA ASP A 34 1.34 -4.19 -3.54
C ASP A 34 1.56 -4.06 -5.06
N ASP A 35 2.81 -4.18 -5.49
CA ASP A 35 3.24 -4.04 -6.89
C ASP A 35 3.08 -2.62 -7.48
N LEU A 36 3.07 -1.57 -6.65
CA LEU A 36 3.04 -0.19 -7.12
C LEU A 36 4.40 0.22 -7.69
N GLY A 37 4.39 0.82 -8.88
CA GLY A 37 5.60 1.35 -9.52
C GLY A 37 6.13 2.61 -8.82
N TYR A 38 7.44 2.78 -8.83
CA TYR A 38 8.15 3.91 -8.20
C TYR A 38 7.58 5.28 -8.59
N SER A 39 7.22 5.46 -9.87
CA SER A 39 6.75 6.73 -10.41
C SER A 39 5.24 6.81 -10.64
N ASP A 40 4.44 5.91 -10.05
CA ASP A 40 2.99 5.89 -10.31
C ASP A 40 2.25 6.99 -9.52
N LEU A 41 2.78 7.42 -8.38
CA LEU A 41 2.21 8.52 -7.60
C LEU A 41 2.45 9.88 -8.27
N GLY A 42 1.48 10.81 -8.13
CA GLY A 42 1.59 12.18 -8.64
C GLY A 42 2.83 12.90 -8.15
N CYS A 43 3.14 12.83 -6.85
CA CYS A 43 4.34 13.43 -6.25
C CYS A 43 5.67 12.87 -6.76
N TYR A 44 5.66 11.73 -7.48
CA TYR A 44 6.81 11.16 -8.16
C TYR A 44 6.75 11.32 -9.70
N GLY A 45 5.83 12.13 -10.22
CA GLY A 45 5.69 12.42 -11.64
C GLY A 45 4.68 11.54 -12.37
N GLY A 46 3.94 10.68 -11.66
CA GLY A 46 2.87 9.85 -12.20
C GLY A 46 1.75 10.69 -12.81
N GLU A 47 1.01 10.08 -13.73
CA GLU A 47 -0.20 10.67 -14.30
C GLU A 47 -1.47 10.39 -13.49
N ILE A 48 -1.36 9.57 -12.46
CA ILE A 48 -2.47 9.19 -11.58
C ILE A 48 -2.69 10.31 -10.56
N ALA A 49 -3.94 10.72 -10.37
CA ALA A 49 -4.29 11.70 -9.34
C ALA A 49 -4.21 11.06 -7.94
N THR A 50 -3.29 11.54 -7.11
CA THR A 50 -3.07 11.06 -5.74
C THR A 50 -3.04 12.22 -4.72
N PRO A 51 -4.08 13.10 -4.66
CA PRO A 51 -3.99 14.38 -3.97
C PRO A 51 -3.62 14.26 -2.50
N ASN A 52 -4.13 13.25 -1.77
CA ASN A 52 -3.82 13.07 -0.36
C ASN A 52 -2.37 12.59 -0.13
N LEU A 53 -1.86 11.68 -0.99
CA LEU A 53 -0.46 11.25 -0.93
C LEU A 53 0.48 12.36 -1.38
N ASP A 54 0.07 13.15 -2.37
CA ASP A 54 0.81 14.34 -2.83
C ASP A 54 0.88 15.39 -1.71
N GLY A 55 -0.21 15.57 -0.95
CA GLY A 55 -0.24 16.43 0.24
C GLY A 55 0.69 15.94 1.35
N LEU A 56 0.77 14.64 1.61
CA LEU A 56 1.75 14.08 2.54
C LEU A 56 3.19 14.32 2.06
N ALA A 57 3.46 14.16 0.77
CA ALA A 57 4.78 14.40 0.20
C ALA A 57 5.19 15.88 0.26
N GLN A 58 4.24 16.81 0.14
CA GLN A 58 4.49 18.25 0.29
C GLN A 58 4.83 18.67 1.71
N ASN A 59 4.23 18.01 2.71
CA ASN A 59 4.39 18.32 4.12
C ASN A 59 5.35 17.38 4.87
N GLY A 60 6.02 16.46 4.16
CA GLY A 60 6.87 15.43 4.74
C GLY A 60 8.15 15.18 3.94
N LEU A 61 8.69 13.99 4.10
CA LEU A 61 9.88 13.54 3.38
C LEU A 61 9.49 12.67 2.18
N ARG A 62 10.09 12.95 1.02
CA ARG A 62 9.95 12.17 -0.20
C ARG A 62 11.30 11.51 -0.52
N PHE A 63 11.37 10.20 -0.36
CA PHE A 63 12.59 9.44 -0.63
C PHE A 63 12.77 9.18 -2.11
N THR A 64 13.96 9.43 -2.63
CA THR A 64 14.36 9.08 -4.01
C THR A 64 15.13 7.77 -4.09
N GLN A 65 15.59 7.27 -2.93
CA GLN A 65 16.33 6.02 -2.76
C GLN A 65 15.68 5.22 -1.63
N PHE A 66 14.72 4.36 -1.97
CA PHE A 66 14.05 3.48 -1.01
C PHE A 66 13.85 2.10 -1.65
N TYR A 67 14.58 1.12 -1.17
CA TYR A 67 14.65 -0.21 -1.76
C TYR A 67 13.86 -1.24 -0.97
N ASN A 68 13.37 -2.25 -1.68
CA ASN A 68 12.70 -3.41 -1.12
C ASN A 68 13.24 -4.71 -1.75
N THR A 69 12.65 -5.86 -1.44
CA THR A 69 13.10 -7.16 -1.95
C THR A 69 12.45 -7.53 -3.29
N ALA A 70 11.73 -6.63 -3.93
CA ALA A 70 10.97 -6.82 -5.18
C ALA A 70 9.95 -7.98 -5.16
N ARG A 71 9.58 -8.47 -3.97
CA ARG A 71 8.53 -9.49 -3.79
C ARG A 71 7.74 -9.22 -2.51
N CYS A 72 6.46 -9.67 -2.50
CA CYS A 72 5.50 -9.33 -1.44
C CYS A 72 5.89 -9.86 -0.05
N TRP A 73 5.99 -11.20 0.16
CA TRP A 73 6.22 -11.74 1.51
C TRP A 73 7.61 -11.41 2.10
N PRO A 74 8.71 -11.38 1.33
CA PRO A 74 10.00 -10.97 1.89
C PRO A 74 10.00 -9.50 2.29
N SER A 75 9.46 -8.60 1.44
CA SER A 75 9.39 -7.17 1.74
C SER A 75 8.53 -6.90 2.98
N ARG A 76 7.35 -7.54 3.10
CA ARG A 76 6.45 -7.37 4.26
C ARG A 76 7.09 -7.92 5.53
N SER A 77 7.76 -9.06 5.46
CA SER A 77 8.45 -9.65 6.60
C SER A 77 9.63 -8.80 7.04
N ALA A 78 10.44 -8.30 6.11
CA ALA A 78 11.55 -7.40 6.42
C ALA A 78 11.07 -6.08 7.02
N LEU A 79 10.01 -5.48 6.44
CA LEU A 79 9.42 -4.22 6.90
C LEU A 79 8.92 -4.32 8.35
N LEU A 80 8.23 -5.42 8.68
CA LEU A 80 7.62 -5.59 10.00
C LEU A 80 8.58 -6.14 11.05
N SER A 81 9.68 -6.81 10.67
CA SER A 81 10.65 -7.35 11.62
C SER A 81 11.90 -6.49 11.80
N GLY A 82 12.22 -5.64 10.81
CA GLY A 82 13.46 -4.87 10.77
C GLY A 82 14.70 -5.68 10.37
N TYR A 83 14.52 -6.93 9.92
CA TYR A 83 15.62 -7.81 9.46
C TYR A 83 15.53 -8.06 7.96
N TYR A 84 16.66 -8.34 7.32
CA TYR A 84 16.62 -8.86 5.95
C TYR A 84 15.86 -10.18 5.88
N ALA A 85 15.07 -10.35 4.82
CA ALA A 85 14.23 -11.53 4.66
C ALA A 85 15.04 -12.85 4.71
N GLN A 86 16.27 -12.83 4.21
CA GLN A 86 17.23 -13.95 4.26
C GLN A 86 17.58 -14.36 5.70
N GLN A 87 17.80 -13.37 6.57
CA GLN A 87 18.16 -13.61 7.97
C GLN A 87 17.05 -14.32 8.75
N ILE A 88 15.81 -14.04 8.37
CA ILE A 88 14.62 -14.57 9.05
C ILE A 88 13.92 -15.69 8.25
N HIS A 89 14.58 -16.29 7.26
CA HIS A 89 14.10 -17.39 6.43
C HIS A 89 12.79 -17.07 5.65
N ARG A 90 12.60 -15.81 5.24
CA ARG A 90 11.39 -15.34 4.54
C ARG A 90 11.62 -14.97 3.07
N ASP A 91 12.65 -15.48 2.42
CA ASP A 91 12.99 -15.18 1.02
C ASP A 91 13.10 -16.42 0.12
N ALA A 92 12.68 -17.57 0.61
CA ALA A 92 12.76 -18.81 -0.15
C ALA A 92 12.02 -18.71 -1.50
N LEU A 93 12.68 -19.16 -2.57
CA LEU A 93 12.14 -19.20 -3.92
C LEU A 93 11.64 -20.62 -4.25
N PRO A 94 10.36 -20.80 -4.62
CA PRO A 94 9.88 -22.09 -5.11
C PRO A 94 10.75 -22.57 -6.27
N GLY A 95 11.23 -23.82 -6.22
CA GLY A 95 12.04 -24.43 -7.28
C GLY A 95 13.54 -24.16 -7.24
N LEU A 96 14.04 -23.31 -6.35
CA LEU A 96 15.47 -23.01 -6.21
C LEU A 96 16.06 -23.54 -4.89
N GLY A 97 15.76 -24.79 -4.52
CA GLY A 97 16.35 -25.44 -3.37
C GLY A 97 16.16 -24.68 -2.05
N GLY A 98 15.02 -24.82 -1.41
CA GLY A 98 14.58 -24.04 -0.26
C GLY A 98 13.30 -23.29 -0.55
N GLY A 99 12.59 -23.68 -1.60
CA GLY A 99 11.39 -23.05 -2.10
C GLY A 99 10.22 -23.14 -1.08
N GLY A 100 9.49 -22.07 -1.02
CA GLY A 100 8.41 -21.81 -0.10
C GLY A 100 8.59 -20.46 0.57
N GLN A 101 7.57 -20.00 1.26
CA GLN A 101 7.66 -18.69 1.92
C GLN A 101 8.51 -18.71 3.19
N GLY A 102 8.89 -19.89 3.68
CA GLY A 102 9.59 -20.06 4.94
C GLY A 102 8.75 -19.70 6.17
N VAL A 103 9.32 -19.89 7.33
CA VAL A 103 8.75 -19.49 8.61
C VAL A 103 9.82 -18.75 9.38
N ARG A 104 9.47 -17.61 9.98
CA ARG A 104 10.41 -16.84 10.81
C ARG A 104 10.82 -17.65 12.02
N GLN A 105 12.05 -17.43 12.46
CA GLN A 105 12.48 -17.92 13.76
C GLN A 105 11.75 -17.14 14.88
N GLU A 106 11.57 -17.75 16.03
CA GLU A 106 10.88 -17.16 17.19
C GLU A 106 11.49 -15.85 17.68
N TRP A 107 12.81 -15.70 17.56
CA TRP A 107 13.49 -14.46 17.93
C TRP A 107 13.19 -13.29 16.99
N ALA A 108 12.78 -13.55 15.75
CA ALA A 108 12.47 -12.53 14.74
C ALA A 108 11.04 -11.97 14.95
N ARG A 109 10.87 -11.24 16.05
CA ARG A 109 9.61 -10.63 16.44
C ARG A 109 9.19 -9.53 15.47
N LEU A 110 7.88 -9.26 15.40
CA LEU A 110 7.33 -8.21 14.57
C LEU A 110 7.18 -6.89 15.33
N LEU A 111 7.15 -5.79 14.60
CA LEU A 111 7.08 -4.43 15.14
C LEU A 111 5.99 -4.23 16.20
N PRO A 112 4.73 -4.75 16.06
CA PRO A 112 3.72 -4.63 17.11
C PRO A 112 4.15 -5.21 18.45
N GLU A 113 4.91 -6.30 18.45
CA GLU A 113 5.38 -6.94 19.68
C GLU A 113 6.41 -6.06 20.44
N PHE A 114 7.18 -5.23 19.72
CA PHE A 114 8.10 -4.23 20.30
C PHE A 114 7.35 -2.97 20.76
N LEU A 115 6.28 -2.60 20.06
CA LEU A 115 5.50 -1.42 20.39
C LEU A 115 4.55 -1.63 21.58
N LYS A 116 4.09 -2.86 21.81
CA LYS A 116 3.15 -3.20 22.89
C LYS A 116 3.66 -2.82 24.28
N PRO A 117 4.91 -3.13 24.71
CA PRO A 117 5.44 -2.66 25.99
C PRO A 117 5.56 -1.13 26.09
N ALA A 118 5.64 -0.44 24.95
CA ALA A 118 5.58 1.02 24.89
C ALA A 118 4.16 1.57 24.94
N GLY A 119 3.14 0.76 25.16
CA GLY A 119 1.74 1.16 25.32
C GLY A 119 0.96 1.35 24.03
N TYR A 120 1.55 1.01 22.87
CA TYR A 120 0.83 1.09 21.59
C TYR A 120 -0.26 0.04 21.47
N ARG A 121 -1.36 0.44 20.84
CA ARG A 121 -2.36 -0.46 20.29
C ARG A 121 -2.09 -0.64 18.78
N SER A 122 -2.14 -1.86 18.28
CA SER A 122 -1.71 -2.17 16.90
C SER A 122 -2.86 -2.74 16.07
N TYR A 123 -3.03 -2.22 14.85
CA TYR A 123 -4.08 -2.57 13.91
C TYR A 123 -3.50 -3.02 12.57
N HIS A 124 -4.11 -4.03 11.96
CA HIS A 124 -3.80 -4.49 10.62
C HIS A 124 -5.05 -4.44 9.72
N SER A 125 -4.92 -3.90 8.52
CA SER A 125 -6.00 -3.87 7.53
C SER A 125 -5.46 -4.23 6.16
N GLY A 126 -5.88 -5.36 5.59
CA GLY A 126 -5.56 -5.76 4.22
C GLY A 126 -4.72 -7.02 4.09
N LYS A 127 -3.78 -7.05 3.16
CA LYS A 127 -2.95 -8.23 2.86
C LYS A 127 -1.87 -8.45 3.93
N TRP A 128 -1.93 -9.60 4.59
CA TRP A 128 -0.90 -10.01 5.56
C TRP A 128 0.36 -10.54 4.87
N HIS A 129 0.28 -11.69 4.28
CA HIS A 129 1.36 -12.37 3.56
C HIS A 129 2.69 -12.48 4.32
N VAL A 130 2.60 -12.46 5.65
CA VAL A 130 3.65 -12.84 6.59
C VAL A 130 3.29 -14.23 7.12
N ASP A 131 4.16 -14.92 7.82
CA ASP A 131 3.85 -16.22 8.43
C ASP A 131 3.04 -16.07 9.72
N GLY A 132 2.27 -17.12 10.03
CA GLY A 132 1.42 -17.20 11.21
C GLY A 132 0.17 -16.31 11.17
N PRO A 133 -0.69 -16.43 12.18
CA PRO A 133 -1.85 -15.56 12.36
C PRO A 133 -1.45 -14.11 12.65
N VAL A 134 -2.29 -13.16 12.26
CA VAL A 134 -2.00 -11.73 12.42
C VAL A 134 -1.92 -11.32 13.88
N LEU A 135 -2.88 -11.79 14.71
CA LEU A 135 -2.92 -11.43 16.12
C LEU A 135 -1.73 -12.03 16.89
N ALA A 136 -1.23 -13.21 16.47
CA ALA A 136 -0.01 -13.80 17.02
C ALA A 136 1.24 -12.97 16.72
N GLY A 137 1.20 -12.13 15.67
CA GLY A 137 2.24 -11.15 15.37
C GLY A 137 2.18 -9.86 16.20
N GLY A 138 1.33 -9.82 17.24
CA GLY A 138 1.22 -8.71 18.19
C GLY A 138 0.16 -7.67 17.87
N PHE A 139 -0.62 -7.84 16.82
CA PHE A 139 -1.74 -6.95 16.49
C PHE A 139 -2.95 -7.20 17.42
N ASP A 140 -3.67 -6.14 17.75
CA ASP A 140 -4.88 -6.21 18.61
C ASP A 140 -6.16 -6.44 17.80
N ARG A 141 -6.20 -5.95 16.55
CA ARG A 141 -7.29 -6.14 15.59
C ARG A 141 -6.73 -6.36 14.20
N SER A 142 -7.46 -7.13 13.38
CA SER A 142 -7.03 -7.40 12.01
C SER A 142 -8.18 -7.62 11.04
N LEU A 143 -7.98 -7.18 9.79
CA LEU A 143 -8.64 -7.71 8.61
C LEU A 143 -7.53 -8.28 7.73
N ASP A 144 -7.47 -9.61 7.57
CA ASP A 144 -6.52 -10.27 6.68
C ASP A 144 -7.20 -10.68 5.37
N MET A 145 -6.75 -10.07 4.27
CA MET A 145 -7.22 -10.34 2.92
C MET A 145 -6.32 -11.35 2.22
N LYS A 146 -6.76 -12.59 2.16
CA LYS A 146 -5.99 -13.72 1.59
C LYS A 146 -6.22 -13.91 0.09
N ASN A 147 -7.38 -13.46 -0.43
CA ASN A 147 -7.71 -13.65 -1.84
C ASN A 147 -7.09 -12.55 -2.71
N GLN A 148 -5.95 -12.86 -3.30
CA GLN A 148 -5.24 -11.95 -4.22
C GLN A 148 -5.67 -12.15 -5.68
N GLY A 149 -6.46 -13.16 -5.99
CA GLY A 149 -6.91 -13.51 -7.34
C GLY A 149 -8.25 -12.90 -7.73
N ASN A 150 -9.03 -12.37 -6.78
CA ASN A 150 -10.31 -11.72 -7.05
C ASN A 150 -10.62 -10.65 -5.98
N PHE A 151 -10.61 -9.38 -6.39
CA PHE A 151 -10.85 -8.24 -5.49
C PHE A 151 -12.34 -7.97 -5.23
N PHE A 152 -13.23 -8.68 -5.92
CA PHE A 152 -14.68 -8.50 -5.79
C PHE A 152 -15.35 -9.56 -4.91
N THR A 153 -14.59 -10.20 -4.00
CA THR A 153 -15.14 -11.13 -3.02
C THR A 153 -14.33 -11.13 -1.72
N SER A 154 -15.02 -11.28 -0.61
CA SER A 154 -14.42 -11.47 0.72
C SER A 154 -14.00 -12.92 0.99
N LYS A 155 -14.20 -13.83 0.04
CA LYS A 155 -13.89 -15.26 0.18
C LYS A 155 -12.44 -15.48 0.58
N GLY A 156 -12.25 -16.18 1.69
CA GLY A 156 -10.93 -16.51 2.25
C GLY A 156 -10.38 -15.46 3.23
N ASN A 157 -11.02 -14.29 3.38
CA ASN A 157 -10.61 -13.30 4.35
C ASN A 157 -10.90 -13.72 5.79
N SER A 158 -10.21 -13.11 6.75
CA SER A 158 -10.49 -13.27 8.17
C SER A 158 -10.49 -11.92 8.89
N ILE A 159 -11.32 -11.80 9.92
CA ILE A 159 -11.32 -10.69 10.88
C ILE A 159 -10.86 -11.26 12.22
N ASP A 160 -9.86 -10.64 12.82
CA ASP A 160 -9.26 -11.07 14.08
C ASP A 160 -8.92 -12.58 14.08
N ASP A 161 -8.32 -13.03 12.97
CA ASP A 161 -7.95 -14.42 12.64
C ASP A 161 -9.15 -15.40 12.49
N VAL A 162 -10.39 -14.92 12.57
CA VAL A 162 -11.60 -15.71 12.36
C VAL A 162 -12.07 -15.60 10.90
N PRO A 163 -12.27 -16.72 10.18
CA PRO A 163 -12.72 -16.67 8.78
C PRO A 163 -14.05 -15.94 8.60
N VAL A 164 -14.11 -15.06 7.62
CA VAL A 164 -15.34 -14.33 7.26
C VAL A 164 -16.32 -15.27 6.56
N LYS A 165 -17.59 -15.24 6.96
CA LYS A 165 -18.67 -15.86 6.21
C LYS A 165 -19.01 -14.98 5.01
N VAL A 166 -18.82 -15.50 3.81
CA VAL A 166 -19.18 -14.79 2.59
C VAL A 166 -20.71 -14.71 2.49
N PRO A 167 -21.29 -13.50 2.34
CA PRO A 167 -22.73 -13.35 2.11
C PRO A 167 -23.17 -14.05 0.81
N ALA A 168 -24.40 -14.57 0.77
CA ALA A 168 -24.95 -15.18 -0.44
C ALA A 168 -25.05 -14.17 -1.61
N ASP A 169 -25.30 -12.91 -1.30
CA ASP A 169 -25.25 -11.78 -2.24
C ASP A 169 -24.18 -10.79 -1.78
N GLU A 170 -23.00 -10.87 -2.39
CA GLU A 170 -21.82 -10.04 -2.08
C GLU A 170 -21.69 -8.86 -3.07
N LYS A 171 -22.83 -8.33 -3.54
CA LYS A 171 -22.84 -7.19 -4.47
C LYS A 171 -22.12 -5.97 -3.87
N GLY A 172 -21.28 -5.34 -4.71
CA GLY A 172 -20.58 -4.10 -4.34
C GLY A 172 -19.35 -4.30 -3.45
N TYR A 173 -18.98 -5.53 -3.11
CA TYR A 173 -17.71 -5.75 -2.41
C TYR A 173 -16.53 -5.40 -3.33
N TYR A 174 -15.60 -4.62 -2.81
CA TYR A 174 -14.32 -4.33 -3.44
C TYR A 174 -13.22 -4.27 -2.38
N ALA A 175 -12.20 -5.13 -2.51
CA ALA A 175 -11.16 -5.33 -1.50
C ALA A 175 -10.44 -4.04 -1.08
N THR A 176 -10.18 -3.12 -2.03
CA THR A 176 -9.53 -1.84 -1.74
C THR A 176 -10.41 -0.97 -0.83
N VAL A 177 -11.71 -0.92 -1.10
CA VAL A 177 -12.70 -0.21 -0.27
C VAL A 177 -12.80 -0.85 1.11
N ALA A 178 -12.94 -2.18 1.17
CA ALA A 178 -13.05 -2.90 2.44
C ALA A 178 -11.80 -2.75 3.33
N THR A 179 -10.59 -2.67 2.73
CA THR A 179 -9.35 -2.35 3.46
C THR A 179 -9.42 -0.97 4.10
N ALA A 180 -9.84 0.04 3.33
CA ALA A 180 -9.95 1.41 3.80
C ALA A 180 -11.03 1.56 4.89
N ASP A 181 -12.20 0.94 4.69
CA ASP A 181 -13.29 0.97 5.66
C ASP A 181 -12.89 0.35 7.00
N HIS A 182 -12.29 -0.84 6.98
CA HIS A 182 -11.78 -1.46 8.20
C HIS A 182 -10.72 -0.60 8.89
N ALA A 183 -9.84 0.06 8.12
CA ALA A 183 -8.86 0.96 8.71
C ALA A 183 -9.52 2.16 9.40
N ILE A 184 -10.53 2.77 8.77
CA ILE A 184 -11.30 3.87 9.34
C ILE A 184 -12.06 3.42 10.60
N ASP A 185 -12.66 2.24 10.57
CA ASP A 185 -13.40 1.71 11.72
C ASP A 185 -12.47 1.42 12.91
N CYS A 186 -11.27 0.90 12.67
CA CYS A 186 -10.24 0.77 13.71
C CYS A 186 -9.84 2.12 14.32
N LEU A 187 -9.70 3.16 13.49
CA LEU A 187 -9.36 4.51 13.98
C LEU A 187 -10.51 5.15 14.79
N LYS A 188 -11.76 4.95 14.35
CA LYS A 188 -12.95 5.42 15.10
C LYS A 188 -13.09 4.70 16.44
N ASP A 189 -12.90 3.37 16.46
CA ASP A 189 -12.88 2.60 17.70
C ASP A 189 -11.75 3.07 18.62
N HIS A 190 -10.55 3.29 18.07
CA HIS A 190 -9.42 3.80 18.84
C HIS A 190 -9.72 5.15 19.48
N ALA A 191 -10.25 6.10 18.71
CA ALA A 191 -10.60 7.44 19.19
C ALA A 191 -11.67 7.41 20.29
N SER A 192 -12.61 6.47 20.21
CA SER A 192 -13.70 6.34 21.17
C SER A 192 -13.31 5.59 22.45
N ASN A 193 -12.47 4.54 22.33
CA ASN A 193 -12.26 3.58 23.41
C ASN A 193 -10.80 3.49 23.89
N HIS A 194 -9.84 4.10 23.18
CA HIS A 194 -8.41 3.96 23.43
C HIS A 194 -7.61 5.24 23.17
N ALA A 195 -8.26 6.41 23.22
CA ALA A 195 -7.65 7.72 22.92
C ALA A 195 -6.47 8.09 23.84
N ASP A 196 -6.33 7.42 24.99
CA ASP A 196 -5.23 7.57 25.94
C ASP A 196 -3.93 6.85 25.49
N LYS A 197 -3.99 6.03 24.43
CA LYS A 197 -2.88 5.23 23.90
C LYS A 197 -2.42 5.73 22.56
N PRO A 198 -1.12 5.64 22.22
CA PRO A 198 -0.71 5.76 20.84
C PRO A 198 -1.09 4.49 20.05
N PHE A 199 -1.22 4.62 18.72
CA PHE A 199 -1.47 3.48 17.86
C PHE A 199 -0.43 3.31 16.77
N PHE A 200 -0.27 2.06 16.35
CA PHE A 200 0.38 1.65 15.12
C PHE A 200 -0.67 1.00 14.20
N HIS A 201 -0.82 1.49 12.99
CA HIS A 201 -1.74 0.92 12.02
C HIS A 201 -1.00 0.53 10.73
N TYR A 202 -0.97 -0.76 10.42
CA TYR A 202 -0.46 -1.29 9.17
C TYR A 202 -1.61 -1.48 8.17
N VAL A 203 -1.72 -0.58 7.20
CA VAL A 203 -2.73 -0.60 6.14
C VAL A 203 -2.07 -1.12 4.86
N ALA A 204 -2.36 -2.34 4.48
CA ALA A 204 -1.66 -3.10 3.47
C ALA A 204 -2.59 -3.47 2.31
N PHE A 205 -2.68 -2.61 1.30
CA PHE A 205 -3.54 -2.86 0.14
C PHE A 205 -3.03 -4.02 -0.71
N ILE A 206 -3.96 -4.78 -1.33
CA ILE A 206 -3.61 -5.76 -2.36
C ILE A 206 -3.35 -5.04 -3.69
N ALA A 207 -4.13 -4.00 -4.00
CA ALA A 207 -4.00 -3.25 -5.24
C ALA A 207 -2.66 -2.48 -5.30
N PRO A 208 -2.04 -2.35 -6.49
CA PRO A 208 -2.48 -2.83 -7.79
C PRO A 208 -1.95 -4.21 -8.24
N HIS A 209 -1.76 -5.18 -7.33
CA HIS A 209 -1.29 -6.54 -7.61
C HIS A 209 -2.09 -7.23 -8.72
N PHE A 210 -1.40 -7.99 -9.59
CA PHE A 210 -2.04 -8.82 -10.62
C PHE A 210 -2.82 -10.02 -9.99
N PRO A 211 -3.99 -10.40 -10.56
CA PRO A 211 -4.69 -9.82 -11.70
C PRO A 211 -5.28 -8.44 -11.38
N LEU A 212 -5.15 -7.51 -12.34
CA LEU A 212 -5.61 -6.15 -12.16
C LEU A 212 -7.14 -6.08 -12.13
N HIS A 213 -7.69 -5.53 -11.05
CA HIS A 213 -9.12 -5.32 -10.89
C HIS A 213 -9.41 -3.87 -10.50
N ALA A 214 -10.41 -3.28 -11.15
CA ALA A 214 -10.85 -1.93 -10.86
C ALA A 214 -12.35 -1.77 -11.10
N LEU A 215 -12.97 -0.79 -10.47
CA LEU A 215 -14.36 -0.45 -10.70
C LEU A 215 -14.54 0.18 -12.10
N PRO A 216 -15.62 -0.13 -12.84
CA PRO A 216 -15.83 0.40 -14.19
C PRO A 216 -15.78 1.93 -14.27
N GLU A 217 -16.35 2.61 -13.29
CA GLU A 217 -16.36 4.08 -13.19
C GLU A 217 -14.95 4.66 -13.01
N ASP A 218 -14.07 3.94 -12.35
CA ASP A 218 -12.68 4.35 -12.17
C ASP A 218 -11.86 4.13 -13.44
N ILE A 219 -12.06 3.01 -14.14
CA ILE A 219 -11.45 2.76 -15.45
C ILE A 219 -11.84 3.87 -16.43
N ALA A 220 -13.10 4.27 -16.43
CA ALA A 220 -13.63 5.30 -17.33
C ALA A 220 -12.91 6.66 -17.14
N LYS A 221 -12.47 7.01 -15.94
CA LYS A 221 -11.74 8.27 -15.65
C LYS A 221 -10.40 8.38 -16.37
N TYR A 222 -9.75 7.25 -16.64
CA TYR A 222 -8.39 7.22 -17.18
C TYR A 222 -8.27 6.70 -18.59
N ARG A 223 -9.27 5.96 -19.11
CA ARG A 223 -9.21 5.32 -20.42
C ARG A 223 -8.84 6.27 -21.55
N ASP A 224 -9.51 7.42 -21.62
CA ASP A 224 -9.29 8.38 -22.71
C ASP A 224 -7.91 9.06 -22.60
N LYS A 225 -7.41 9.24 -21.39
CA LYS A 225 -6.04 9.73 -21.15
C LYS A 225 -4.99 8.78 -21.73
N TYR A 226 -5.20 7.48 -21.58
CA TYR A 226 -4.26 6.46 -22.08
C TYR A 226 -4.35 6.21 -23.59
N LEU A 227 -5.33 6.78 -24.30
CA LEU A 227 -5.33 6.80 -25.77
C LEU A 227 -4.14 7.53 -26.37
N SER A 228 -3.46 8.39 -25.62
CA SER A 228 -2.19 8.99 -26.03
C SER A 228 -1.03 7.99 -26.16
N GLY A 229 -1.18 6.79 -25.60
CA GLY A 229 -0.29 5.65 -25.73
C GLY A 229 0.89 5.62 -24.77
N TRP A 230 1.42 4.41 -24.57
CA TRP A 230 2.49 4.17 -23.62
C TRP A 230 3.81 4.88 -23.96
N ASP A 231 4.15 5.06 -25.23
CA ASP A 231 5.38 5.73 -25.61
C ASP A 231 5.38 7.20 -25.17
N ARG A 232 4.28 7.91 -25.44
CA ARG A 232 4.09 9.29 -25.03
C ARG A 232 3.97 9.40 -23.51
N MET A 233 3.13 8.58 -22.87
CA MET A 233 2.94 8.60 -21.42
C MET A 233 4.25 8.38 -20.67
N ARG A 234 5.08 7.44 -21.16
CA ARG A 234 6.39 7.15 -20.58
C ARG A 234 7.35 8.33 -20.69
N ALA A 235 7.39 8.98 -21.85
CA ALA A 235 8.22 10.18 -22.07
C ALA A 235 7.77 11.36 -21.19
N GLU A 236 6.47 11.63 -21.12
CA GLU A 236 5.89 12.69 -20.30
C GLU A 236 6.11 12.44 -18.80
N ARG A 237 5.93 11.20 -18.33
CA ARG A 237 6.21 10.83 -16.93
C ARG A 237 7.68 11.07 -16.59
N HIS A 238 8.60 10.63 -17.44
CA HIS A 238 10.03 10.86 -17.23
C HIS A 238 10.40 12.34 -17.22
N ALA A 239 9.78 13.15 -18.09
CA ALA A 239 9.99 14.61 -18.09
C ALA A 239 9.55 15.24 -16.75
N ARG A 240 8.36 14.88 -16.25
CA ARG A 240 7.87 15.33 -14.93
C ARG A 240 8.78 14.89 -13.78
N MET A 241 9.31 13.66 -13.83
CA MET A 241 10.26 13.16 -12.83
C MET A 241 11.54 13.99 -12.81
N LYS A 242 12.05 14.39 -13.97
CA LYS A 242 13.24 15.27 -14.08
C LYS A 242 12.95 16.66 -13.54
N GLU A 243 11.82 17.26 -13.92
CA GLU A 243 11.38 18.56 -13.42
C GLU A 243 11.21 18.57 -11.90
N ALA A 244 10.66 17.50 -11.32
CA ALA A 244 10.49 17.33 -9.89
C ALA A 244 11.80 16.95 -9.13
N GLY A 245 12.94 16.83 -9.83
CA GLY A 245 14.22 16.45 -9.24
C GLY A 245 14.30 15.01 -8.74
N ILE A 246 13.39 14.14 -9.20
CA ILE A 246 13.33 12.72 -8.81
C ILE A 246 14.43 11.91 -9.49
N THR A 247 14.74 12.24 -10.74
CA THR A 247 15.77 11.57 -11.53
C THR A 247 16.54 12.56 -12.41
N SER A 248 17.82 12.26 -12.63
CA SER A 248 18.65 12.96 -13.63
C SER A 248 19.01 12.08 -14.82
N THR A 249 18.56 10.81 -14.82
CA THR A 249 18.92 9.83 -15.83
C THR A 249 18.28 10.13 -17.19
N THR A 250 18.76 9.46 -18.24
CA THR A 250 18.12 9.40 -19.54
C THR A 250 17.03 8.32 -19.52
N LEU A 251 15.97 8.51 -20.31
CA LEU A 251 14.94 7.49 -20.48
C LEU A 251 15.55 6.29 -21.23
N SER A 252 15.46 5.09 -20.65
CA SER A 252 15.94 3.86 -21.28
C SER A 252 15.15 3.54 -22.57
N ALA A 253 15.75 2.83 -23.49
CA ALA A 253 15.03 2.32 -24.66
C ALA A 253 13.92 1.33 -24.25
N VAL A 254 12.90 1.23 -25.09
CA VAL A 254 11.87 0.18 -24.94
C VAL A 254 12.38 -1.09 -25.62
N GLU A 255 12.40 -2.20 -24.90
CA GLU A 255 12.74 -3.52 -25.43
C GLU A 255 11.57 -4.09 -26.24
N ARG A 256 11.46 -3.68 -27.50
CA ARG A 256 10.31 -3.96 -28.37
C ARG A 256 10.12 -5.44 -28.68
N GLU A 257 11.19 -6.24 -28.58
CA GLU A 257 11.18 -7.66 -28.91
C GLU A 257 10.89 -8.56 -27.71
N VAL A 258 10.83 -7.98 -26.51
CA VAL A 258 10.52 -8.74 -25.28
C VAL A 258 9.00 -8.78 -25.09
N GLY A 259 8.46 -9.99 -25.10
CA GLY A 259 7.06 -10.27 -24.77
C GLY A 259 6.91 -10.98 -23.43
N PRO A 260 5.67 -11.16 -22.95
CA PRO A 260 5.43 -11.89 -21.71
C PRO A 260 5.84 -13.37 -21.82
N PRO A 261 6.35 -13.98 -20.76
CA PRO A 261 6.85 -15.35 -20.75
C PRO A 261 5.73 -16.42 -20.68
N TYR A 262 4.55 -16.16 -21.21
CA TYR A 262 3.42 -17.09 -21.21
C TYR A 262 2.86 -17.33 -22.61
N PRO A 263 2.11 -18.46 -22.85
CA PRO A 263 1.56 -18.80 -24.15
C PRO A 263 0.56 -17.75 -24.63
N PHE A 264 0.98 -16.91 -25.56
CA PHE A 264 0.21 -15.78 -26.04
C PHE A 264 -0.99 -16.14 -26.93
N PRO A 265 -0.95 -17.22 -27.77
CA PRO A 265 -2.11 -17.62 -28.56
C PRO A 265 -3.37 -17.83 -27.73
N ALA A 266 -3.26 -18.47 -26.56
CA ALA A 266 -4.39 -18.67 -25.65
C ALA A 266 -4.91 -17.35 -25.04
N ALA A 267 -4.07 -16.35 -24.86
CA ALA A 267 -4.49 -15.03 -24.40
C ALA A 267 -5.29 -14.28 -25.49
N ILE A 268 -4.89 -14.33 -26.75
CA ILE A 268 -5.64 -13.73 -27.87
C ILE A 268 -7.03 -14.37 -28.02
N GLU A 269 -7.13 -15.71 -27.93
CA GLU A 269 -8.43 -16.39 -28.00
C GLU A 269 -9.41 -15.89 -26.92
N ARG A 270 -8.91 -15.56 -25.73
CA ARG A 270 -9.75 -15.10 -24.63
C ARG A 270 -10.02 -13.59 -24.64
N LEU A 271 -9.06 -12.79 -25.06
CA LEU A 271 -9.08 -11.33 -24.95
C LEU A 271 -9.45 -10.63 -26.25
N GLY A 272 -9.35 -11.34 -27.40
CA GLY A 272 -9.68 -10.82 -28.72
C GLY A 272 -8.52 -10.08 -29.40
N ALA A 273 -8.81 -9.57 -30.60
CA ALA A 273 -7.84 -8.98 -31.52
C ALA A 273 -7.22 -7.63 -31.04
N GLY A 274 -7.76 -7.07 -29.98
CA GLY A 274 -7.19 -5.87 -29.33
C GLY A 274 -5.92 -6.15 -28.52
N GLU A 275 -5.62 -7.43 -28.21
CA GLU A 275 -4.42 -7.78 -27.44
C GLU A 275 -3.17 -7.77 -28.32
N VAL A 276 -2.03 -7.41 -27.71
CA VAL A 276 -0.70 -7.44 -28.35
C VAL A 276 0.30 -8.16 -27.46
N ASN A 277 1.23 -8.90 -28.07
CA ASN A 277 2.17 -9.77 -27.34
C ASN A 277 3.47 -9.10 -26.92
N ARG A 278 3.67 -7.85 -27.26
CA ARG A 278 4.90 -7.10 -26.96
C ARG A 278 4.63 -5.61 -27.07
N PRO A 279 5.51 -4.75 -26.54
CA PRO A 279 5.32 -3.31 -26.56
C PRO A 279 5.65 -2.74 -27.95
N LEU A 280 4.77 -3.01 -28.93
CA LEU A 280 4.86 -2.43 -30.27
C LEU A 280 4.85 -0.88 -30.19
N PRO A 281 5.42 -0.17 -31.20
CA PRO A 281 5.23 1.27 -31.30
C PRO A 281 3.73 1.60 -31.30
N TRP A 282 3.32 2.54 -30.44
CA TRP A 282 1.89 2.86 -30.30
C TRP A 282 1.22 3.24 -31.61
N ASP A 283 1.94 3.97 -32.48
CA ASP A 283 1.42 4.42 -33.76
C ASP A 283 1.26 3.29 -34.78
N SER A 284 1.88 2.13 -34.57
CA SER A 284 1.70 0.93 -35.41
C SER A 284 0.44 0.15 -35.07
N LEU A 285 -0.23 0.44 -33.94
CA LEU A 285 -1.44 -0.24 -33.53
C LEU A 285 -2.64 0.25 -34.33
N ASN A 286 -3.59 -0.65 -34.65
CA ASN A 286 -4.88 -0.26 -35.16
C ASN A 286 -5.80 0.31 -34.05
N ASP A 287 -6.94 0.86 -34.42
CA ASP A 287 -7.85 1.51 -33.47
C ASP A 287 -8.45 0.56 -32.41
N GLU A 288 -8.68 -0.70 -32.77
CA GLU A 288 -9.16 -1.70 -31.82
C GLU A 288 -8.09 -2.00 -30.77
N GLN A 289 -6.86 -2.21 -31.20
CA GLN A 289 -5.71 -2.43 -30.33
C GLN A 289 -5.46 -1.23 -29.41
N ARG A 290 -5.46 0.00 -29.96
CA ARG A 290 -5.29 1.22 -29.14
C ARG A 290 -6.35 1.34 -28.06
N ARG A 291 -7.62 1.16 -28.37
CA ARG A 291 -8.71 1.21 -27.39
C ARG A 291 -8.60 0.11 -26.33
N PHE A 292 -8.27 -1.09 -26.72
CA PHE A 292 -8.10 -2.21 -25.81
C PHE A 292 -6.91 -1.98 -24.87
N GLN A 293 -5.75 -1.60 -25.39
CA GLN A 293 -4.55 -1.34 -24.59
C GLN A 293 -4.73 -0.13 -23.68
N ALA A 294 -5.37 0.95 -24.13
CA ALA A 294 -5.72 2.09 -23.29
C ALA A 294 -6.63 1.67 -22.11
N THR A 295 -7.59 0.76 -22.34
CA THR A 295 -8.44 0.22 -21.28
C THR A 295 -7.60 -0.61 -20.29
N LYS A 296 -6.68 -1.47 -20.75
CA LYS A 296 -5.77 -2.21 -19.88
C LYS A 296 -4.92 -1.28 -19.01
N MET A 297 -4.35 -0.24 -19.61
CA MET A 297 -3.59 0.76 -18.86
C MET A 297 -4.46 1.48 -17.82
N ALA A 298 -5.74 1.71 -18.11
CA ALA A 298 -6.67 2.40 -17.22
C ALA A 298 -7.15 1.54 -16.03
N ILE A 299 -6.85 0.24 -15.99
CA ILE A 299 -7.19 -0.62 -14.83
C ILE A 299 -6.22 -0.39 -13.66
N THR A 300 -5.00 0.03 -13.92
CA THR A 300 -3.98 0.23 -12.87
C THR A 300 -4.25 1.46 -11.96
N PRO A 301 -4.65 2.65 -12.48
CA PRO A 301 -4.84 3.87 -11.68
C PRO A 301 -5.92 3.82 -10.58
N PRO A 302 -7.04 3.10 -10.74
CA PRO A 302 -8.23 3.22 -9.87
C PRO A 302 -8.03 2.90 -8.40
N TRP A 303 -6.98 2.16 -8.02
CA TRP A 303 -6.69 1.92 -6.61
C TRP A 303 -6.48 3.21 -5.81
N SER A 304 -5.94 4.26 -6.44
CA SER A 304 -5.69 5.56 -5.80
C SER A 304 -6.96 6.32 -5.47
N THR A 305 -8.04 6.13 -6.24
CA THR A 305 -9.30 6.86 -6.07
C THR A 305 -10.02 6.43 -4.79
N ALA A 306 -10.03 5.14 -4.46
CA ALA A 306 -10.63 4.63 -3.23
C ALA A 306 -9.90 5.14 -1.96
N TRP A 307 -8.61 5.42 -2.07
CA TRP A 307 -7.81 6.00 -0.99
C TRP A 307 -8.09 7.49 -0.78
N THR A 308 -8.26 8.24 -1.87
CA THR A 308 -8.41 9.69 -1.81
C THR A 308 -9.81 10.12 -1.38
N VAL A 309 -10.84 9.41 -1.80
CA VAL A 309 -12.24 9.77 -1.49
C VAL A 309 -12.61 9.49 -0.03
N ARG A 310 -11.99 8.48 0.62
CA ARG A 310 -12.37 8.12 1.99
C ARG A 310 -11.55 8.81 3.09
N SER A 311 -10.38 9.33 2.78
CA SER A 311 -9.64 10.15 3.73
C SER A 311 -10.31 11.51 3.99
N ASP A 312 -11.13 12.01 3.05
CA ASP A 312 -11.91 13.23 3.25
C ASP A 312 -13.05 13.05 4.27
N ALA A 313 -13.56 11.82 4.44
CA ALA A 313 -14.61 11.50 5.41
C ALA A 313 -14.13 11.43 6.86
N SER A 314 -12.82 11.47 7.11
CA SER A 314 -12.22 11.35 8.44
C SER A 314 -11.71 12.68 9.03
N SER A 315 -11.83 13.80 8.31
CA SER A 315 -11.53 15.11 8.84
C SER A 315 -12.72 15.59 9.68
N PRO A 316 -12.60 15.78 11.00
CA PRO A 316 -13.65 16.42 11.77
C PRO A 316 -13.76 17.89 11.33
N SER A 317 -14.98 18.29 10.95
CA SER A 317 -15.38 19.70 10.75
C SER A 317 -15.29 20.50 12.05
#